data_90a6ed4c162449f2e0c1aeabebba0427
#
_entry.id   90a6ed4c162449f2e0c1aeabebba0427
#
_cell.length_a   1.000
_cell.length_b   1.000
_cell.length_c   1.000
_cell.angle_alpha   90.00
_cell.angle_beta   90.00
_cell.angle_gamma   90.00
#
_symmetry.space_group_name_H-M   'P 1'
#
loop_
_entity.id
_entity.type
_entity.pdbx_description
1 polymer ?
#
loop_
_entity_poly.entity_id
_entity_poly.type
_entity_poly.pdbx_seq_one_letter_code
_entity_poly.pdbx_strand_id
1 'polypeptide(L)'
;MADVTLAMQAKSDQLNATDIMGVEPIITIRDVKVNAGAQAQKVWIYYHGDNNRPWKPSVGMIRIIAAGWGADSDNWIGKSVQIFMEPSVIYAGKEVGGIRIRAMSDIPKRGLNATITISRTKREPYPVKFLSMDRPAYPADAFEKGFAAMVDMMESKKMTLEQIIARCQHTGELTEEQFKRLSDAAPVEGDSDEQQPEPPQEIEEF
;
A
#
# COMPACT_ATOMS: atom_id res chain seq x y z
N MET A 1 -16.34 22.00 -1.04
CA MET A 1 -17.11 20.82 -1.44
C MET A 1 -17.23 19.93 -0.19
N ALA A 2 -18.45 19.55 0.23
CA ALA A 2 -18.59 18.70 1.41
C ALA A 2 -18.40 17.23 0.99
N ASP A 3 -17.53 16.51 1.68
CA ASP A 3 -17.31 15.07 1.47
C ASP A 3 -18.37 14.28 2.27
N VAL A 4 -19.20 13.52 1.59
CA VAL A 4 -20.27 12.70 2.20
C VAL A 4 -19.82 11.26 2.48
N THR A 5 -18.59 10.89 2.19
CA THR A 5 -18.06 9.52 2.31
C THR A 5 -18.26 8.97 3.71
N LEU A 6 -17.98 9.76 4.75
CA LEU A 6 -18.18 9.36 6.14
C LEU A 6 -19.64 9.14 6.50
N ALA A 7 -20.56 9.89 5.88
CA ALA A 7 -22.00 9.76 6.15
C ALA A 7 -22.59 8.49 5.52
N MET A 8 -21.98 7.96 4.45
CA MET A 8 -22.39 6.71 3.79
C MET A 8 -21.76 5.47 4.43
N GLN A 9 -20.77 5.63 5.29
CA GLN A 9 -20.06 4.52 5.90
C GLN A 9 -20.97 3.74 6.87
N ALA A 10 -21.02 2.42 6.73
CA ALA A 10 -21.78 1.57 7.62
C ALA A 10 -21.27 1.70 9.07
N LYS A 11 -22.18 1.74 10.04
CA LYS A 11 -21.84 1.69 11.48
C LYS A 11 -21.41 0.29 11.85
N SER A 12 -20.14 -0.03 11.58
CA SER A 12 -19.56 -1.35 11.77
C SER A 12 -18.09 -1.22 12.17
N ASP A 13 -17.60 -2.19 12.92
CA ASP A 13 -16.20 -2.32 13.36
C ASP A 13 -15.29 -2.97 12.30
N GLN A 14 -15.77 -3.11 11.08
CA GLN A 14 -15.05 -3.73 9.97
C GLN A 14 -15.35 -3.07 8.63
N LEU A 15 -14.51 -3.36 7.63
CA LEU A 15 -14.81 -3.05 6.24
C LEU A 15 -15.96 -3.93 5.74
N ASN A 16 -17.00 -3.31 5.21
CA ASN A 16 -18.14 -4.00 4.63
C ASN A 16 -18.12 -3.94 3.09
N ALA A 17 -18.81 -4.88 2.45
CA ALA A 17 -18.91 -4.90 1.00
C ALA A 17 -19.53 -3.61 0.42
N THR A 18 -20.46 -3.02 1.12
CA THR A 18 -21.11 -1.76 0.73
C THR A 18 -20.16 -0.55 0.77
N ASP A 19 -19.12 -0.58 1.62
CA ASP A 19 -18.15 0.51 1.71
C ASP A 19 -17.29 0.62 0.45
N ILE A 20 -17.19 -0.45 -0.33
CA ILE A 20 -16.41 -0.53 -1.59
C ILE A 20 -17.29 -0.75 -2.82
N MET A 21 -18.59 -0.47 -2.71
CA MET A 21 -19.51 -0.59 -3.83
C MET A 21 -19.10 0.37 -4.96
N GLY A 22 -18.91 -0.17 -6.18
CA GLY A 22 -18.56 0.61 -7.35
C GLY A 22 -17.07 0.99 -7.45
N VAL A 23 -16.24 0.57 -6.49
CA VAL A 23 -14.78 0.77 -6.50
C VAL A 23 -14.05 -0.54 -6.26
N GLU A 24 -12.81 -0.63 -6.71
CA GLU A 24 -11.93 -1.78 -6.49
C GLU A 24 -10.64 -1.31 -5.82
N PRO A 25 -10.68 -0.98 -4.50
CA PRO A 25 -9.52 -0.43 -3.83
C PRO A 25 -8.39 -1.45 -3.72
N ILE A 26 -7.15 -0.94 -3.79
CA ILE A 26 -5.95 -1.67 -3.42
C ILE A 26 -5.67 -1.37 -1.97
N ILE A 27 -5.58 -2.40 -1.14
CA ILE A 27 -5.24 -2.29 0.27
C ILE A 27 -3.87 -2.94 0.51
N THR A 28 -2.99 -2.26 1.22
CA THR A 28 -1.67 -2.77 1.64
C THR A 28 -1.75 -3.16 3.11
N ILE A 29 -1.41 -4.41 3.39
CA ILE A 29 -1.54 -5.01 4.73
C ILE A 29 -0.46 -4.43 5.65
N ARG A 30 -0.87 -3.93 6.82
CA ARG A 30 0.04 -3.42 7.85
C ARG A 30 0.13 -4.29 9.09
N ASP A 31 -0.91 -5.11 9.35
CA ASP A 31 -0.95 -6.02 10.50
C ASP A 31 -2.03 -7.09 10.27
N VAL A 32 -1.85 -8.25 10.86
CA VAL A 32 -2.81 -9.36 10.80
C VAL A 32 -3.01 -9.94 12.18
N LYS A 33 -4.28 -10.02 12.63
CA LYS A 33 -4.61 -10.67 13.89
C LYS A 33 -5.39 -11.96 13.64
N VAL A 34 -4.92 -13.04 14.25
CA VAL A 34 -5.57 -14.35 14.18
C VAL A 34 -6.23 -14.66 15.52
N ASN A 35 -7.57 -14.70 15.52
CA ASN A 35 -8.35 -15.09 16.68
C ASN A 35 -8.86 -16.53 16.50
N ALA A 36 -8.03 -17.49 16.87
CA ALA A 36 -8.33 -18.90 16.70
C ALA A 36 -9.58 -19.37 17.48
N GLY A 37 -9.91 -18.71 18.61
CA GLY A 37 -11.08 -19.00 19.43
C GLY A 37 -12.40 -18.46 18.90
N ALA A 38 -12.37 -17.56 17.90
CA ALA A 38 -13.61 -17.00 17.34
C ALA A 38 -14.36 -18.06 16.49
N GLN A 39 -15.68 -18.11 16.62
CA GLN A 39 -16.51 -18.99 15.81
C GLN A 39 -16.57 -18.55 14.33
N ALA A 40 -16.52 -17.23 14.09
CA ALA A 40 -16.53 -16.63 12.76
C ALA A 40 -15.44 -15.55 12.65
N GLN A 41 -15.06 -15.18 11.39
CA GLN A 41 -14.13 -14.08 11.13
C GLN A 41 -12.83 -14.17 11.94
N LYS A 42 -12.18 -15.33 11.85
CA LYS A 42 -10.99 -15.66 12.65
C LYS A 42 -9.75 -14.83 12.31
N VAL A 43 -9.70 -14.21 11.14
CA VAL A 43 -8.59 -13.40 10.65
C VAL A 43 -9.06 -11.98 10.44
N TRP A 44 -8.33 -11.03 11.01
CA TRP A 44 -8.56 -9.61 10.87
C TRP A 44 -7.34 -8.99 10.20
N ILE A 45 -7.54 -8.45 9.01
CA ILE A 45 -6.49 -7.82 8.22
C ILE A 45 -6.61 -6.31 8.38
N TYR A 46 -5.63 -5.72 9.04
CA TYR A 46 -5.47 -4.27 9.13
C TYR A 46 -4.64 -3.79 7.94
N TYR A 47 -5.02 -2.66 7.36
CA TYR A 47 -4.37 -2.11 6.18
C TYR A 47 -4.15 -0.60 6.34
N HIS A 48 -3.31 -0.02 5.50
CA HIS A 48 -3.08 1.42 5.54
C HIS A 48 -4.36 2.17 5.14
N GLY A 49 -4.82 3.07 6.00
CA GLY A 49 -6.07 3.83 5.78
C GLY A 49 -7.35 3.11 6.23
N ASP A 50 -7.26 2.03 7.01
CA ASP A 50 -8.41 1.27 7.50
C ASP A 50 -9.27 2.00 8.54
N ASN A 51 -8.81 3.09 9.12
CA ASN A 51 -9.51 3.85 10.17
C ASN A 51 -9.98 2.95 11.33
N ASN A 52 -9.17 1.95 11.70
CA ASN A 52 -9.48 0.91 12.69
C ASN A 52 -10.69 0.02 12.34
N ARG A 53 -11.03 -0.08 11.07
CA ARG A 53 -12.06 -0.98 10.53
C ARG A 53 -11.39 -2.05 9.64
N PRO A 54 -10.80 -3.12 10.24
CA PRO A 54 -10.09 -4.13 9.49
C PRO A 54 -11.00 -4.86 8.50
N TRP A 55 -10.39 -5.37 7.43
CA TRP A 55 -11.06 -6.35 6.62
C TRP A 55 -11.06 -7.71 7.33
N LYS A 56 -12.22 -8.31 7.48
CA LYS A 56 -12.42 -9.65 8.05
C LYS A 56 -12.82 -10.61 6.92
N PRO A 57 -11.84 -11.22 6.23
CA PRO A 57 -12.09 -12.04 5.05
C PRO A 57 -12.86 -13.31 5.36
N SER A 58 -13.65 -13.78 4.40
CA SER A 58 -14.25 -15.10 4.46
C SER A 58 -13.18 -16.20 4.37
N VAL A 59 -13.49 -17.41 4.85
CA VAL A 59 -12.57 -18.55 4.80
C VAL A 59 -12.06 -18.83 3.38
N GLY A 60 -12.91 -18.63 2.36
CA GLY A 60 -12.50 -18.75 0.96
C GLY A 60 -11.41 -17.74 0.58
N MET A 61 -11.53 -16.50 1.01
CA MET A 61 -10.54 -15.45 0.74
C MET A 61 -9.24 -15.70 1.52
N ILE A 62 -9.33 -16.15 2.78
CA ILE A 62 -8.14 -16.55 3.56
C ILE A 62 -7.35 -17.66 2.84
N ARG A 63 -8.04 -18.67 2.29
CA ARG A 63 -7.39 -19.74 1.53
C ARG A 63 -6.70 -19.23 0.27
N ILE A 64 -7.28 -18.24 -0.41
CA ILE A 64 -6.67 -17.61 -1.58
C ILE A 64 -5.40 -16.89 -1.18
N ILE A 65 -5.43 -16.08 -0.13
CA ILE A 65 -4.26 -15.37 0.38
C ILE A 65 -3.16 -16.38 0.76
N ALA A 66 -3.53 -17.41 1.50
CA ALA A 66 -2.59 -18.46 1.89
C ALA A 66 -2.01 -19.25 0.70
N ALA A 67 -2.78 -19.44 -0.37
CA ALA A 67 -2.28 -20.06 -1.60
C ALA A 67 -1.26 -19.18 -2.34
N GLY A 68 -1.37 -17.87 -2.24
CA GLY A 68 -0.44 -16.93 -2.86
C GLY A 68 0.79 -16.63 -2.00
N TRP A 69 0.60 -16.41 -0.71
CA TRP A 69 1.65 -15.89 0.19
C TRP A 69 2.06 -16.84 1.30
N GLY A 70 1.45 -18.03 1.38
CA GLY A 70 1.69 -18.97 2.45
C GLY A 70 0.72 -18.82 3.63
N ALA A 71 0.71 -19.81 4.53
CA ALA A 71 -0.20 -19.87 5.67
C ALA A 71 0.27 -19.00 6.86
N ASP A 72 1.51 -18.60 6.86
CA ASP A 72 2.07 -17.70 7.87
C ASP A 72 1.64 -16.26 7.58
N SER A 73 0.89 -15.67 8.52
CA SER A 73 0.34 -14.33 8.37
C SER A 73 1.39 -13.22 8.38
N ASP A 74 2.56 -13.45 8.96
CA ASP A 74 3.64 -12.48 8.96
C ASP A 74 4.17 -12.21 7.54
N ASN A 75 4.09 -13.21 6.67
CA ASN A 75 4.43 -13.08 5.25
C ASN A 75 3.42 -12.23 4.45
N TRP A 76 2.29 -11.84 5.04
CA TRP A 76 1.27 -11.02 4.37
C TRP A 76 1.50 -9.53 4.58
N ILE A 77 2.26 -9.17 5.63
CA ILE A 77 2.54 -7.77 5.97
C ILE A 77 3.36 -7.10 4.85
N GLY A 78 2.98 -5.89 4.50
CA GLY A 78 3.58 -5.11 3.41
C GLY A 78 3.07 -5.47 2.01
N LYS A 79 2.36 -6.59 1.84
CA LYS A 79 1.81 -6.99 0.55
C LYS A 79 0.44 -6.37 0.29
N SER A 80 0.06 -6.32 -0.98
CA SER A 80 -1.13 -5.61 -1.43
C SER A 80 -2.12 -6.52 -2.13
N VAL A 81 -3.40 -6.25 -1.90
CA VAL A 81 -4.48 -6.94 -2.60
C VAL A 81 -5.48 -5.93 -3.14
N GLN A 82 -5.94 -6.14 -4.36
CA GLN A 82 -7.08 -5.44 -4.94
C GLN A 82 -8.34 -6.23 -4.58
N ILE A 83 -9.28 -5.56 -3.95
CA ILE A 83 -10.55 -6.14 -3.52
C ILE A 83 -11.72 -5.50 -4.24
N PHE A 84 -12.83 -6.21 -4.32
CA PHE A 84 -14.06 -5.70 -4.92
C PHE A 84 -15.30 -6.30 -4.24
N MET A 85 -16.43 -5.64 -4.42
CA MET A 85 -17.72 -6.17 -3.99
C MET A 85 -18.27 -7.15 -5.03
N GLU A 86 -18.57 -8.38 -4.61
CA GLU A 86 -19.30 -9.38 -5.39
C GLU A 86 -20.76 -9.42 -4.92
N PRO A 87 -21.73 -8.93 -5.71
CA PRO A 87 -23.12 -8.81 -5.27
C PRO A 87 -23.81 -10.17 -5.02
N SER A 88 -23.41 -11.20 -5.76
CA SER A 88 -24.04 -12.54 -5.72
C SER A 88 -23.67 -13.35 -4.48
N VAL A 89 -22.90 -12.79 -3.53
CA VAL A 89 -22.57 -13.50 -2.29
C VAL A 89 -23.79 -13.61 -1.38
N ILE A 90 -24.16 -14.87 -1.09
CA ILE A 90 -25.31 -15.19 -0.26
C ILE A 90 -24.87 -15.42 1.19
N TYR A 91 -25.56 -14.80 2.13
CA TYR A 91 -25.46 -15.08 3.56
C TYR A 91 -26.87 -15.26 4.16
N ALA A 92 -27.04 -16.33 4.92
CA ALA A 92 -28.36 -16.67 5.52
C ALA A 92 -29.54 -16.67 4.51
N GLY A 93 -29.27 -17.13 3.27
CA GLY A 93 -30.26 -17.24 2.20
C GLY A 93 -30.61 -15.93 1.48
N LYS A 94 -29.92 -14.83 1.78
CA LYS A 94 -30.09 -13.53 1.11
C LYS A 94 -28.81 -13.12 0.40
N GLU A 95 -28.94 -12.50 -0.77
CA GLU A 95 -27.84 -11.84 -1.45
C GLU A 95 -27.49 -10.56 -0.70
N VAL A 96 -26.38 -10.57 0.02
CA VAL A 96 -25.91 -9.43 0.83
C VAL A 96 -24.65 -8.81 0.26
N GLY A 97 -24.09 -9.44 -0.77
CA GLY A 97 -22.79 -9.09 -1.30
C GLY A 97 -21.65 -9.53 -0.39
N GLY A 98 -20.43 -9.53 -0.94
CA GLY A 98 -19.25 -9.91 -0.17
C GLY A 98 -17.98 -9.38 -0.79
N ILE A 99 -16.96 -9.18 0.02
CA ILE A 99 -15.64 -8.73 -0.43
C ILE A 99 -14.89 -9.91 -1.03
N ARG A 100 -14.39 -9.74 -2.24
CA ARG A 100 -13.61 -10.70 -3.01
C ARG A 100 -12.28 -10.11 -3.43
N ILE A 101 -11.30 -10.99 -3.73
CA ILE A 101 -9.98 -10.60 -4.21
C ILE A 101 -9.99 -10.61 -5.73
N ARG A 102 -9.56 -9.51 -6.36
CA ARG A 102 -9.37 -9.39 -7.81
C ARG A 102 -7.95 -9.75 -8.21
N ALA A 103 -6.98 -9.18 -7.49
CA ALA A 103 -5.56 -9.33 -7.78
C ALA A 103 -4.73 -9.28 -6.49
N MET A 104 -3.52 -9.83 -6.53
CA MET A 104 -2.58 -9.86 -5.41
C MET A 104 -1.18 -9.51 -5.90
N SER A 105 -0.43 -8.72 -5.12
CA SER A 105 1.00 -8.54 -5.32
C SER A 105 1.78 -9.80 -4.95
N ASP A 106 3.06 -9.86 -5.31
CA ASP A 106 3.98 -10.92 -4.86
C ASP A 106 3.51 -12.34 -5.16
N ILE A 107 2.77 -12.53 -6.23
CA ILE A 107 2.40 -13.82 -6.81
C ILE A 107 3.00 -13.92 -8.22
N PRO A 108 3.05 -15.11 -8.85
CA PRO A 108 3.53 -15.24 -10.23
C PRO A 108 2.77 -14.31 -11.19
N LYS A 109 3.48 -13.70 -12.17
CA LYS A 109 2.89 -12.78 -13.18
C LYS A 109 1.72 -13.39 -13.96
N ARG A 110 1.69 -14.73 -14.09
CA ARG A 110 0.55 -15.46 -14.70
C ARG A 110 -0.71 -15.47 -13.83
N GLY A 111 -0.63 -14.90 -12.60
CA GLY A 111 -1.68 -15.02 -11.58
C GLY A 111 -1.68 -16.40 -10.92
N LEU A 112 -2.68 -16.66 -10.10
CA LEU A 112 -2.93 -18.00 -9.56
C LEU A 112 -4.41 -18.40 -9.75
N ASN A 113 -4.62 -19.70 -9.89
CA ASN A 113 -5.94 -20.30 -9.90
C ASN A 113 -6.14 -21.01 -8.56
N ALA A 114 -6.98 -20.44 -7.70
CA ALA A 114 -7.44 -21.07 -6.49
C ALA A 114 -8.77 -21.77 -6.74
N THR A 115 -9.19 -22.65 -5.83
CA THR A 115 -10.52 -23.24 -5.85
C THR A 115 -11.30 -22.73 -4.67
N ILE A 116 -12.43 -22.08 -4.92
CA ILE A 116 -13.34 -21.66 -3.86
C ILE A 116 -14.54 -22.62 -3.76
N THR A 117 -15.04 -22.76 -2.54
CA THR A 117 -16.27 -23.52 -2.29
C THR A 117 -17.43 -22.51 -2.28
N ILE A 118 -18.33 -22.63 -3.23
CA ILE A 118 -19.51 -21.76 -3.35
C ILE A 118 -20.66 -22.36 -2.52
N SER A 119 -20.81 -23.66 -2.53
CA SER A 119 -21.78 -24.42 -1.72
C SER A 119 -21.19 -25.72 -1.24
N ARG A 120 -21.95 -26.50 -0.44
CA ARG A 120 -21.50 -27.82 0.04
C ARG A 120 -21.06 -28.77 -1.09
N THR A 121 -21.65 -28.63 -2.28
CA THR A 121 -21.46 -29.52 -3.43
C THR A 121 -20.74 -28.85 -4.59
N LYS A 122 -20.60 -27.50 -4.57
CA LYS A 122 -20.07 -26.76 -5.71
C LYS A 122 -18.75 -26.09 -5.37
N ARG A 123 -17.72 -26.45 -6.12
CA ARG A 123 -16.40 -25.81 -6.11
C ARG A 123 -16.14 -25.25 -7.49
N GLU A 124 -15.59 -24.04 -7.56
CA GLU A 124 -15.24 -23.40 -8.83
C GLU A 124 -13.81 -22.87 -8.82
N PRO A 125 -13.15 -22.88 -9.98
CA PRO A 125 -11.89 -22.18 -10.15
C PRO A 125 -12.09 -20.68 -9.87
N TYR A 126 -11.15 -20.10 -9.13
CA TYR A 126 -11.15 -18.69 -8.82
C TYR A 126 -9.83 -18.07 -9.29
N PRO A 127 -9.84 -17.40 -10.46
CA PRO A 127 -8.64 -16.77 -10.98
C PRO A 127 -8.32 -15.49 -10.18
N VAL A 128 -7.09 -15.37 -9.72
CA VAL A 128 -6.55 -14.17 -9.10
C VAL A 128 -5.47 -13.60 -10.01
N LYS A 129 -5.60 -12.35 -10.39
CA LYS A 129 -4.63 -11.68 -11.25
C LYS A 129 -3.40 -11.26 -10.46
N PHE A 130 -2.26 -11.18 -11.13
CA PHE A 130 -1.09 -10.51 -10.59
C PHE A 130 -1.38 -8.99 -10.49
N LEU A 131 -1.10 -8.43 -9.31
CA LEU A 131 -1.17 -6.99 -9.07
C LEU A 131 0.25 -6.44 -9.18
N SER A 132 0.54 -5.72 -10.26
CA SER A 132 1.77 -4.94 -10.34
C SER A 132 1.64 -3.75 -9.41
N MET A 133 2.58 -3.63 -8.50
CA MET A 133 2.74 -2.48 -7.62
C MET A 133 3.78 -1.51 -8.18
N ASP A 134 4.36 -1.86 -9.35
CA ASP A 134 5.30 -0.98 -10.03
C ASP A 134 4.56 0.31 -10.41
N ARG A 135 5.00 1.41 -9.89
CA ARG A 135 4.56 2.71 -10.37
C ARG A 135 5.05 2.85 -11.80
N PRO A 136 4.25 3.48 -12.70
CA PRO A 136 4.77 3.78 -14.01
C PRO A 136 6.07 4.57 -13.87
N ALA A 137 7.05 4.26 -14.70
CA ALA A 137 8.28 5.04 -14.71
C ALA A 137 7.97 6.52 -14.98
N TYR A 138 8.71 7.40 -14.34
CA TYR A 138 8.57 8.83 -14.61
C TYR A 138 8.84 9.09 -16.10
N PRO A 139 7.91 9.76 -16.83
CA PRO A 139 8.03 9.90 -18.28
C PRO A 139 9.37 10.56 -18.68
N ALA A 140 10.09 9.95 -19.61
CA ALA A 140 11.41 10.40 -20.01
C ALA A 140 11.39 11.83 -20.58
N ASP A 141 10.39 12.14 -21.40
CA ASP A 141 10.22 13.47 -21.99
C ASP A 141 9.89 14.56 -20.95
N ALA A 142 9.12 14.21 -19.92
CA ALA A 142 8.84 15.12 -18.79
C ALA A 142 10.10 15.33 -17.95
N PHE A 143 10.91 14.27 -17.77
CA PHE A 143 12.18 14.36 -17.08
C PHE A 143 13.15 15.30 -17.80
N GLU A 144 13.37 15.09 -19.10
CA GLU A 144 14.29 15.92 -19.89
C GLU A 144 13.86 17.40 -19.87
N LYS A 145 12.58 17.69 -20.02
CA LYS A 145 12.05 19.06 -19.97
C LYS A 145 12.19 19.70 -18.60
N GLY A 146 12.08 18.91 -17.54
CA GLY A 146 12.13 19.41 -16.16
C GLY A 146 13.52 19.40 -15.53
N PHE A 147 14.48 18.67 -16.09
CA PHE A 147 15.78 18.39 -15.46
C PHE A 147 16.54 19.68 -15.08
N ALA A 148 16.67 20.60 -16.01
CA ALA A 148 17.37 21.87 -15.75
C ALA A 148 16.73 22.68 -14.60
N ALA A 149 15.39 22.72 -14.54
CA ALA A 149 14.66 23.38 -13.47
C ALA A 149 14.83 22.66 -12.11
N MET A 150 14.90 21.34 -12.10
CA MET A 150 15.16 20.57 -10.89
C MET A 150 16.56 20.84 -10.35
N VAL A 151 17.56 20.91 -11.22
CA VAL A 151 18.94 21.26 -10.85
C VAL A 151 19.01 22.68 -10.29
N ASP A 152 18.41 23.66 -10.96
CA ASP A 152 18.33 25.05 -10.48
C ASP A 152 17.67 25.18 -9.09
N MET A 153 16.65 24.37 -8.83
CA MET A 153 16.02 24.34 -7.51
C MET A 153 16.94 23.78 -6.42
N MET A 154 17.80 22.83 -6.75
CA MET A 154 18.81 22.28 -5.83
C MET A 154 19.96 23.27 -5.60
N GLU A 155 20.50 23.83 -6.66
CA GLU A 155 21.58 24.82 -6.59
C GLU A 155 21.17 26.09 -5.83
N SER A 156 19.94 26.56 -6.06
CA SER A 156 19.38 27.71 -5.35
C SER A 156 18.92 27.39 -3.92
N LYS A 157 19.13 26.16 -3.43
CA LYS A 157 18.70 25.65 -2.11
C LYS A 157 17.20 25.79 -1.83
N LYS A 158 16.37 25.91 -2.87
CA LYS A 158 14.90 25.96 -2.74
C LYS A 158 14.30 24.60 -2.43
N MET A 159 14.91 23.53 -2.94
CA MET A 159 14.51 22.14 -2.68
C MET A 159 15.75 21.25 -2.53
N THR A 160 15.66 20.27 -1.64
CA THR A 160 16.67 19.21 -1.53
C THR A 160 16.44 18.13 -2.60
N LEU A 161 17.46 17.31 -2.85
CA LEU A 161 17.34 16.15 -3.73
C LEU A 161 16.16 15.25 -3.31
N GLU A 162 16.01 14.98 -2.01
CA GLU A 162 14.92 14.16 -1.48
C GLU A 162 13.54 14.75 -1.78
N GLN A 163 13.39 16.07 -1.65
CA GLN A 163 12.13 16.75 -1.95
C GLN A 163 11.80 16.71 -3.44
N ILE A 164 12.80 16.79 -4.32
CA ILE A 164 12.60 16.65 -5.76
C ILE A 164 12.21 15.22 -6.10
N ILE A 165 12.88 14.21 -5.54
CA ILE A 165 12.52 12.80 -5.70
C ILE A 165 11.08 12.57 -5.25
N ALA A 166 10.70 13.04 -4.06
CA ALA A 166 9.34 12.93 -3.55
C ALA A 166 8.31 13.58 -4.48
N ARG A 167 8.64 14.72 -5.07
CA ARG A 167 7.76 15.40 -6.06
C ARG A 167 7.62 14.59 -7.33
N CYS A 168 8.69 14.01 -7.86
CA CYS A 168 8.64 13.13 -9.03
C CYS A 168 7.78 11.89 -8.78
N GLN A 169 7.85 11.32 -7.58
CA GLN A 169 7.09 10.15 -7.18
C GLN A 169 5.56 10.32 -7.23
N HIS A 170 5.04 11.54 -7.25
CA HIS A 170 3.62 11.78 -7.49
C HIS A 170 3.19 11.46 -8.93
N THR A 171 4.11 11.57 -9.89
CA THR A 171 3.84 11.33 -11.32
C THR A 171 4.27 9.94 -11.75
N GLY A 172 5.41 9.45 -11.25
CA GLY A 172 5.97 8.15 -11.58
C GLY A 172 7.26 7.88 -10.81
N GLU A 173 7.75 6.65 -10.87
CA GLU A 173 8.99 6.25 -10.24
C GLU A 173 10.17 6.63 -11.15
N LEU A 174 11.18 7.32 -10.60
CA LEU A 174 12.39 7.63 -11.34
C LEU A 174 13.14 6.34 -11.72
N THR A 175 13.57 6.23 -12.98
CA THR A 175 14.45 5.15 -13.39
C THR A 175 15.82 5.30 -12.71
N GLU A 176 16.60 4.21 -12.65
CA GLU A 176 17.96 4.26 -12.10
C GLU A 176 18.81 5.33 -12.78
N GLU A 177 18.67 5.48 -14.09
CA GLU A 177 19.38 6.49 -14.88
C GLU A 177 18.94 7.93 -14.50
N GLN A 178 17.63 8.16 -14.39
CA GLN A 178 17.08 9.45 -13.99
C GLN A 178 17.49 9.81 -12.55
N PHE A 179 17.42 8.84 -11.64
CA PHE A 179 17.86 9.02 -10.26
C PHE A 179 19.35 9.35 -10.18
N LYS A 180 20.19 8.59 -10.90
CA LYS A 180 21.63 8.84 -10.96
C LYS A 180 21.96 10.23 -11.47
N ARG A 181 21.31 10.67 -12.56
CA ARG A 181 21.54 12.01 -13.12
C ARG A 181 21.16 13.13 -12.14
N LEU A 182 20.06 12.97 -11.38
CA LEU A 182 19.71 13.94 -10.33
C LEU A 182 20.70 13.93 -9.17
N SER A 183 21.14 12.75 -8.75
CA SER A 183 22.12 12.61 -7.68
C SER A 183 23.48 13.18 -8.06
N ASP A 184 23.93 12.97 -9.30
CA ASP A 184 25.21 13.51 -9.81
C ASP A 184 25.16 15.04 -9.95
N ALA A 185 23.98 15.62 -10.18
CA ALA A 185 23.76 17.05 -10.30
C ALA A 185 23.44 17.74 -8.96
N ALA A 186 23.22 16.97 -7.89
CA ALA A 186 22.96 17.54 -6.58
C ALA A 186 24.22 18.20 -6.01
N PRO A 187 24.10 19.43 -5.43
CA PRO A 187 25.23 20.07 -4.75
C PRO A 187 25.76 19.14 -3.64
N VAL A 188 27.05 18.89 -3.62
CA VAL A 188 27.70 18.19 -2.50
C VAL A 188 27.51 19.08 -1.28
N GLU A 189 26.78 18.61 -0.27
CA GLU A 189 26.73 19.26 1.03
C GLU A 189 28.17 19.27 1.58
N GLY A 190 28.82 20.44 1.49
CA GLY A 190 30.13 20.64 2.11
C GLY A 190 29.93 20.43 3.62
N ASP A 191 30.82 19.62 4.18
CA ASP A 191 31.03 19.43 5.61
C ASP A 191 30.81 20.77 6.32
N SER A 192 29.67 20.89 7.01
CA SER A 192 29.46 22.01 7.92
C SER A 192 30.42 21.76 9.07
N ASP A 193 31.52 22.51 9.09
CA ASP A 193 32.43 22.64 10.20
C ASP A 193 31.62 22.56 11.52
N GLU A 194 31.73 21.43 12.20
CA GLU A 194 31.37 21.33 13.61
C GLU A 194 32.30 22.31 14.35
N GLN A 195 31.83 23.52 14.55
CA GLN A 195 32.38 24.38 15.59
C GLN A 195 32.19 23.66 16.91
N GLN A 196 33.20 22.93 17.32
CA GLN A 196 33.34 22.46 18.69
C GLN A 196 33.21 23.69 19.61
N PRO A 197 32.31 23.67 20.61
CA PRO A 197 32.31 24.71 21.61
C PRO A 197 33.63 24.64 22.39
N GLU A 198 34.37 25.75 22.46
CA GLU A 198 35.55 25.88 23.28
C GLU A 198 35.23 25.49 24.72
N PRO A 199 36.11 24.72 25.41
CA PRO A 199 35.93 24.38 26.82
C PRO A 199 35.97 25.67 27.67
N PRO A 200 35.14 25.76 28.73
CA PRO A 200 35.11 26.92 29.58
C PRO A 200 36.46 27.15 30.24
N GLN A 201 36.99 28.37 30.13
CA GLN A 201 38.21 28.80 30.80
C GLN A 201 37.94 28.77 32.32
N GLU A 202 38.76 28.03 33.02
CA GLU A 202 38.84 28.07 34.50
C GLU A 202 39.25 29.49 34.93
N ILE A 203 38.38 30.14 35.67
CA ILE A 203 38.70 31.38 36.37
C ILE A 203 39.40 30.99 37.66
N GLU A 204 40.73 31.20 37.74
CA GLU A 204 41.45 31.13 38.99
C GLU A 204 40.99 32.28 39.90
N GLU A 205 40.35 31.94 41.02
CA GLU A 205 40.12 32.89 42.10
C GLU A 205 41.44 33.13 42.90
N PHE A 206 41.79 34.39 43.07
CA PHE A 206 42.73 34.88 44.07
C PHE A 206 42.01 35.27 45.36
#